data_9568cc661926fa7c0141b2e9592a26c5
#
_entry.id   9568cc661926fa7c0141b2e9592a26c5
#
_cell.length_a   1.000
_cell.length_b   1.000
_cell.length_c   1.000
_cell.angle_alpha   90.00
_cell.angle_beta   90.00
_cell.angle_gamma   90.00
#
_symmetry.space_group_name_H-M   'P 1'
#
loop_
_entity.id
_entity.type
_entity.pdbx_description
1 polymer ?
#
loop_
_entity_poly.entity_id
_entity_poly.type
_entity_poly.pdbx_seq_one_letter_code
_entity_poly.pdbx_strand_id
1 'polypeptide(L)'
;MITETETAFLAVIRAFLTEEKASPAEIQGLTEKQWNHLFVLAAQHSLLSAVYDVVGKTPEFAELPDELRRQVKTQAMQSILQQVSRTALFLTDEKELEQLGVQPLVMKGIVCRSLYPKPDLRPSGDEDLLIQAKDFAAVDACFMRKGFVRDKEAAMPDGTKDGIVPEEMGYIHPKTGAFYEIHTRLFSTCLLYTSPSPRDTR
;
A
#
# COMPACT_ATOMS: atom_id res chain seq x y z
N MET A 1 -26.01 11.81 -0.64
CA MET A 1 -26.51 11.26 0.64
C MET A 1 -25.77 9.96 0.87
N ILE A 2 -25.15 9.76 2.03
CA ILE A 2 -24.45 8.53 2.41
C ILE A 2 -25.51 7.44 2.66
N THR A 3 -25.35 6.26 2.10
CA THR A 3 -26.25 5.12 2.26
C THR A 3 -26.03 4.41 3.61
N GLU A 4 -26.98 3.56 4.04
CA GLU A 4 -26.80 2.73 5.23
C GLU A 4 -25.55 1.84 5.15
N THR A 5 -25.28 1.25 3.97
CA THR A 5 -24.11 0.41 3.75
C THR A 5 -22.79 1.19 3.87
N GLU A 6 -22.74 2.41 3.33
CA GLU A 6 -21.55 3.27 3.47
C GLU A 6 -21.37 3.72 4.92
N THR A 7 -22.46 3.98 5.65
CA THR A 7 -22.41 4.29 7.08
C THR A 7 -21.86 3.11 7.89
N ALA A 8 -22.36 1.90 7.61
CA ALA A 8 -21.87 0.67 8.24
C ALA A 8 -20.39 0.42 7.91
N PHE A 9 -19.98 0.59 6.65
CA PHE A 9 -18.58 0.47 6.24
C PHE A 9 -17.66 1.43 7.03
N LEU A 10 -18.05 2.71 7.15
CA LEU A 10 -17.27 3.70 7.90
C LEU A 10 -17.22 3.36 9.40
N ALA A 11 -18.31 2.86 9.99
CA ALA A 11 -18.34 2.43 11.37
C ALA A 11 -17.39 1.23 11.63
N VAL A 12 -17.36 0.25 10.71
CA VAL A 12 -16.44 -0.88 10.79
C VAL A 12 -14.98 -0.43 10.69
N ILE A 13 -14.67 0.50 9.78
CA ILE A 13 -13.30 1.05 9.67
C ILE A 13 -12.92 1.83 10.94
N ARG A 14 -13.82 2.62 11.49
CA ARG A 14 -13.60 3.31 12.78
C ARG A 14 -13.29 2.30 13.88
N ALA A 15 -14.13 1.26 14.02
CA ALA A 15 -13.92 0.22 15.03
C ALA A 15 -12.56 -0.49 14.89
N PHE A 16 -12.11 -0.73 13.65
CA PHE A 16 -10.78 -1.26 13.38
C PHE A 16 -9.67 -0.30 13.84
N LEU A 17 -9.77 0.98 13.53
CA LEU A 17 -8.74 1.98 13.84
C LEU A 17 -8.67 2.31 15.33
N THR A 18 -9.79 2.24 16.04
CA THR A 18 -9.88 2.51 17.48
C THR A 18 -9.77 1.24 18.34
N GLU A 19 -9.60 0.07 17.72
CA GLU A 19 -9.54 -1.24 18.38
C GLU A 19 -10.76 -1.52 19.28
N GLU A 20 -11.94 -1.06 18.85
CA GLU A 20 -13.19 -1.30 19.56
C GLU A 20 -13.49 -2.80 19.60
N LYS A 21 -13.81 -3.30 20.79
CA LYS A 21 -14.13 -4.73 21.00
C LYS A 21 -15.58 -5.06 20.66
N ALA A 22 -16.46 -4.06 20.73
CA ALA A 22 -17.87 -4.23 20.42
C ALA A 22 -18.11 -4.19 18.91
N SER A 23 -19.06 -5.01 18.45
CA SER A 23 -19.55 -4.96 17.07
C SER A 23 -20.23 -3.61 16.82
N PRO A 24 -19.92 -2.93 15.70
CA PRO A 24 -20.61 -1.69 15.34
C PRO A 24 -22.13 -1.92 15.23
N ALA A 25 -22.92 -1.05 15.85
CA ALA A 25 -24.38 -1.17 15.78
C ALA A 25 -24.92 -1.04 14.34
N GLU A 26 -24.19 -0.34 13.50
CA GLU A 26 -24.53 -0.04 12.10
C GLU A 26 -24.52 -1.29 11.19
N ILE A 27 -23.93 -2.41 11.61
CA ILE A 27 -24.02 -3.67 10.86
C ILE A 27 -25.26 -4.50 11.20
N GLN A 28 -25.98 -4.15 12.27
CA GLN A 28 -27.18 -4.87 12.66
C GLN A 28 -28.30 -4.65 11.66
N GLY A 29 -28.98 -5.72 11.29
CA GLY A 29 -30.09 -5.67 10.35
C GLY A 29 -29.73 -5.45 8.88
N LEU A 30 -28.44 -5.42 8.53
CA LEU A 30 -28.04 -5.38 7.12
C LEU A 30 -28.52 -6.63 6.39
N THR A 31 -29.14 -6.42 5.24
CA THR A 31 -29.52 -7.50 4.32
C THR A 31 -28.28 -8.12 3.67
N GLU A 32 -28.39 -9.34 3.16
CA GLU A 32 -27.31 -10.00 2.40
C GLU A 32 -26.79 -9.12 1.25
N LYS A 33 -27.67 -8.40 0.55
CA LYS A 33 -27.29 -7.49 -0.51
C LYS A 33 -26.43 -6.32 0.00
N GLN A 34 -26.76 -5.78 1.18
CA GLN A 34 -25.99 -4.71 1.81
C GLN A 34 -24.64 -5.21 2.32
N TRP A 35 -24.57 -6.43 2.86
CA TRP A 35 -23.31 -7.09 3.21
C TRP A 35 -22.40 -7.29 1.98
N ASN A 36 -22.95 -7.82 0.88
CA ASN A 36 -22.19 -7.94 -0.38
C ASN A 36 -21.62 -6.57 -0.82
N HIS A 37 -22.44 -5.52 -0.78
CA HIS A 37 -22.00 -4.17 -1.14
C HIS A 37 -20.91 -3.65 -0.19
N LEU A 38 -21.04 -3.88 1.11
CA LEU A 38 -20.00 -3.53 2.11
C LEU A 38 -18.66 -4.21 1.78
N PHE A 39 -18.66 -5.49 1.44
CA PHE A 39 -17.44 -6.20 1.06
C PHE A 39 -16.86 -5.72 -0.28
N VAL A 40 -17.70 -5.35 -1.23
CA VAL A 40 -17.26 -4.72 -2.48
C VAL A 40 -16.58 -3.38 -2.21
N LEU A 41 -17.17 -2.52 -1.40
CA LEU A 41 -16.55 -1.26 -0.97
C LEU A 41 -15.20 -1.52 -0.26
N ALA A 42 -15.18 -2.48 0.67
CA ALA A 42 -13.96 -2.86 1.36
C ALA A 42 -12.84 -3.31 0.40
N ALA A 43 -13.19 -4.11 -0.61
CA ALA A 43 -12.25 -4.57 -1.62
C ALA A 43 -11.74 -3.42 -2.52
N GLN A 44 -12.64 -2.53 -2.97
CA GLN A 44 -12.30 -1.37 -3.80
C GLN A 44 -11.31 -0.42 -3.09
N HIS A 45 -11.45 -0.28 -1.76
CA HIS A 45 -10.56 0.54 -0.94
C HIS A 45 -9.37 -0.23 -0.36
N SER A 46 -9.16 -1.49 -0.75
CA SER A 46 -8.10 -2.36 -0.21
C SER A 46 -8.18 -2.55 1.32
N LEU A 47 -9.39 -2.51 1.89
CA LEU A 47 -9.64 -2.61 3.33
C LEU A 47 -10.36 -3.91 3.74
N LEU A 48 -10.48 -4.89 2.82
CA LEU A 48 -11.22 -6.11 3.09
C LEU A 48 -10.67 -6.90 4.29
N SER A 49 -9.34 -6.91 4.45
CA SER A 49 -8.68 -7.58 5.59
C SER A 49 -9.02 -6.90 6.92
N ALA A 50 -9.03 -5.57 6.95
CA ALA A 50 -9.41 -4.80 8.13
C ALA A 50 -10.89 -4.98 8.47
N VAL A 51 -11.77 -4.93 7.47
CA VAL A 51 -13.21 -5.19 7.64
C VAL A 51 -13.45 -6.60 8.18
N TYR A 52 -12.80 -7.62 7.59
CA TYR A 52 -12.94 -9.00 8.03
C TYR A 52 -12.45 -9.21 9.48
N ASP A 53 -11.40 -8.53 9.90
CA ASP A 53 -10.89 -8.60 11.28
C ASP A 53 -11.94 -8.15 12.31
N VAL A 54 -12.74 -7.13 11.96
CA VAL A 54 -13.82 -6.63 12.82
C VAL A 54 -15.05 -7.53 12.75
N VAL A 55 -15.55 -7.80 11.53
CA VAL A 55 -16.87 -8.46 11.39
C VAL A 55 -16.79 -9.98 11.44
N GLY A 56 -15.65 -10.58 11.13
CA GLY A 56 -15.52 -12.03 10.93
C GLY A 56 -15.84 -12.91 12.15
N LYS A 57 -15.99 -12.31 13.34
CA LYS A 57 -16.35 -13.00 14.58
C LYS A 57 -17.72 -12.55 15.13
N THR A 58 -18.42 -11.70 14.41
CA THR A 58 -19.72 -11.19 14.87
C THR A 58 -20.84 -12.18 14.58
N PRO A 59 -21.93 -12.19 15.39
CA PRO A 59 -23.10 -13.01 15.11
C PRO A 59 -23.70 -12.71 13.73
N GLU A 60 -23.79 -11.43 13.35
CA GLU A 60 -24.37 -10.98 12.10
C GLU A 60 -23.62 -11.56 10.89
N PHE A 61 -22.27 -11.62 10.95
CA PHE A 61 -21.47 -12.27 9.92
C PHE A 61 -21.70 -13.78 9.89
N ALA A 62 -21.87 -14.42 11.07
CA ALA A 62 -22.11 -15.87 11.16
C ALA A 62 -23.44 -16.31 10.54
N GLU A 63 -24.44 -15.41 10.46
CA GLU A 63 -25.74 -15.66 9.85
C GLU A 63 -25.72 -15.56 8.33
N LEU A 64 -24.65 -15.04 7.71
CA LEU A 64 -24.52 -14.93 6.24
C LEU A 64 -24.36 -16.33 5.60
N PRO A 65 -24.73 -16.46 4.30
CA PRO A 65 -24.52 -17.70 3.56
C PRO A 65 -23.08 -18.20 3.63
N ASP A 66 -22.89 -19.50 3.80
CA ASP A 66 -21.59 -20.15 3.92
C ASP A 66 -20.64 -19.79 2.79
N GLU A 67 -21.15 -19.70 1.58
CA GLU A 67 -20.36 -19.36 0.40
C GLU A 67 -19.77 -17.96 0.49
N LEU A 68 -20.61 -16.98 0.86
CA LEU A 68 -20.16 -15.59 1.05
C LEU A 68 -19.11 -15.49 2.16
N ARG A 69 -19.35 -16.13 3.29
CA ARG A 69 -18.39 -16.16 4.42
C ARG A 69 -17.05 -16.75 4.02
N ARG A 70 -17.06 -17.88 3.29
CA ARG A 70 -15.81 -18.51 2.79
C ARG A 70 -15.08 -17.63 1.80
N GLN A 71 -15.80 -17.01 0.87
CA GLN A 71 -15.21 -16.11 -0.12
C GLN A 71 -14.52 -14.93 0.54
N VAL A 72 -15.21 -14.22 1.42
CA VAL A 72 -14.67 -13.04 2.13
C VAL A 72 -13.44 -13.43 2.97
N LYS A 73 -13.54 -14.52 3.75
CA LYS A 73 -12.43 -15.04 4.53
C LYS A 73 -11.22 -15.38 3.67
N THR A 74 -11.43 -16.09 2.56
CA THR A 74 -10.34 -16.51 1.68
C THR A 74 -9.64 -15.30 1.08
N GLN A 75 -10.38 -14.32 0.56
CA GLN A 75 -9.82 -13.10 -0.01
C GLN A 75 -9.05 -12.28 1.03
N ALA A 76 -9.62 -12.11 2.24
CA ALA A 76 -8.94 -11.41 3.32
C ALA A 76 -7.63 -12.10 3.72
N MET A 77 -7.64 -13.43 3.88
CA MET A 77 -6.43 -14.20 4.22
C MET A 77 -5.38 -14.16 3.12
N GLN A 78 -5.77 -14.24 1.86
CA GLN A 78 -4.86 -14.11 0.72
C GLN A 78 -4.18 -12.73 0.70
N SER A 79 -4.94 -11.66 0.94
CA SER A 79 -4.40 -10.30 1.02
C SER A 79 -3.39 -10.15 2.16
N ILE A 80 -3.70 -10.70 3.34
CA ILE A 80 -2.78 -10.69 4.51
C ILE A 80 -1.49 -11.45 4.18
N LEU A 81 -1.59 -12.68 3.66
CA LEU A 81 -0.42 -13.49 3.32
C LEU A 81 0.46 -12.81 2.26
N GLN A 82 -0.15 -12.19 1.25
CA GLN A 82 0.57 -11.44 0.25
C GLN A 82 1.31 -10.24 0.87
N GLN A 83 0.65 -9.52 1.78
CA GLN A 83 1.25 -8.37 2.45
C GLN A 83 2.42 -8.78 3.36
N VAL A 84 2.27 -9.83 4.15
CA VAL A 84 3.36 -10.37 4.99
C VAL A 84 4.54 -10.81 4.12
N SER A 85 4.28 -11.50 3.01
CA SER A 85 5.33 -11.95 2.09
C SER A 85 6.08 -10.77 1.44
N ARG A 86 5.36 -9.71 1.04
CA ARG A 86 5.97 -8.48 0.50
C ARG A 86 6.82 -7.77 1.55
N THR A 87 6.33 -7.68 2.79
CA THR A 87 7.09 -7.10 3.90
C THR A 87 8.39 -7.85 4.17
N ALA A 88 8.34 -9.18 4.21
CA ALA A 88 9.53 -10.00 4.42
C ALA A 88 10.55 -9.85 3.29
N LEU A 89 10.09 -9.78 2.04
CA LEU A 89 10.93 -9.54 0.88
C LEU A 89 11.59 -8.16 0.97
N PHE A 90 10.80 -7.11 1.23
CA PHE A 90 11.28 -5.74 1.36
C PHE A 90 12.38 -5.62 2.42
N LEU A 91 12.18 -6.16 3.63
CA LEU A 91 13.17 -6.13 4.70
C LEU A 91 14.46 -6.89 4.35
N THR A 92 14.35 -7.91 3.49
CA THR A 92 15.52 -8.63 2.97
C THR A 92 16.27 -7.78 1.96
N ASP A 93 15.56 -7.11 1.08
CA ASP A 93 16.13 -6.24 0.05
C ASP A 93 16.80 -5.01 0.67
N GLU A 94 16.16 -4.39 1.67
CA GLU A 94 16.72 -3.26 2.44
C GLU A 94 18.07 -3.63 3.07
N LYS A 95 18.14 -4.78 3.76
CA LYS A 95 19.40 -5.27 4.33
C LYS A 95 20.49 -5.50 3.30
N GLU A 96 20.15 -5.95 2.11
CA GLU A 96 21.13 -6.12 1.03
C GLU A 96 21.65 -4.76 0.54
N LEU A 97 20.78 -3.75 0.44
CA LEU A 97 21.19 -2.38 0.11
C LEU A 97 22.13 -1.81 1.19
N GLU A 98 21.83 -2.03 2.48
CA GLU A 98 22.71 -1.63 3.58
C GLU A 98 24.10 -2.29 3.48
N GLN A 99 24.17 -3.57 3.11
CA GLN A 99 25.43 -4.28 2.90
C GLN A 99 26.26 -3.71 1.72
N LEU A 100 25.60 -3.10 0.75
CA LEU A 100 26.22 -2.37 -0.34
C LEU A 100 26.66 -0.95 0.07
N GLY A 101 26.43 -0.54 1.30
CA GLY A 101 26.72 0.79 1.83
C GLY A 101 25.67 1.84 1.47
N VAL A 102 24.53 1.43 0.93
CA VAL A 102 23.41 2.31 0.64
C VAL A 102 22.50 2.39 1.87
N GLN A 103 22.14 3.59 2.28
CA GLN A 103 21.19 3.83 3.37
C GLN A 103 19.93 4.48 2.80
N PRO A 104 18.93 3.68 2.38
CA PRO A 104 17.69 4.23 1.86
C PRO A 104 16.85 4.84 2.99
N LEU A 105 16.17 5.94 2.71
CA LEU A 105 15.10 6.45 3.55
C LEU A 105 13.76 5.91 3.03
N VAL A 106 13.11 5.09 3.81
CA VAL A 106 11.77 4.57 3.48
C VAL A 106 10.73 5.65 3.79
N MET A 107 9.96 6.08 2.79
CA MET A 107 9.06 7.24 2.91
C MET A 107 7.60 6.86 3.17
N LYS A 108 7.10 5.84 2.48
CA LYS A 108 5.72 5.36 2.55
C LYS A 108 5.67 3.84 2.78
N GLY A 109 4.69 3.17 2.23
CA GLY A 109 4.60 1.71 2.29
C GLY A 109 4.61 1.19 3.73
N ILE A 110 5.66 0.49 4.13
CA ILE A 110 5.81 -0.11 5.47
C ILE A 110 5.74 0.93 6.60
N VAL A 111 6.23 2.16 6.38
CA VAL A 111 6.18 3.24 7.38
C VAL A 111 4.73 3.64 7.65
N CYS A 112 3.95 3.89 6.60
CA CYS A 112 2.54 4.22 6.75
C CYS A 112 1.74 3.08 7.38
N ARG A 113 2.08 1.82 7.07
CA ARG A 113 1.43 0.65 7.68
C ARG A 113 1.65 0.56 9.19
N SER A 114 2.85 0.93 9.66
CA SER A 114 3.17 0.90 11.09
C SER A 114 2.28 1.79 11.96
N LEU A 115 1.56 2.75 11.35
CA LEU A 115 0.60 3.61 12.01
C LEU A 115 -0.77 2.94 12.26
N TYR A 116 -1.01 1.77 11.66
CA TYR A 116 -2.26 1.03 11.84
C TYR A 116 -2.14 0.07 13.03
N PRO A 117 -3.23 -0.20 13.77
CA PRO A 117 -3.21 -1.13 14.89
C PRO A 117 -2.69 -2.53 14.52
N LYS A 118 -2.99 -2.96 13.30
CA LYS A 118 -2.54 -4.23 12.72
C LYS A 118 -1.96 -3.96 11.33
N PRO A 119 -0.65 -3.69 11.23
CA PRO A 119 0.02 -3.28 9.98
C PRO A 119 -0.22 -4.21 8.78
N ASP A 120 -0.28 -5.53 9.01
CA ASP A 120 -0.45 -6.52 7.96
C ASP A 120 -1.87 -6.55 7.36
N LEU A 121 -2.83 -5.89 8.01
CA LEU A 121 -4.21 -5.78 7.51
C LEU A 121 -4.40 -4.58 6.57
N ARG A 122 -3.40 -3.72 6.44
CA ARG A 122 -3.38 -2.64 5.46
C ARG A 122 -2.46 -2.99 4.29
N PRO A 123 -2.98 -3.45 3.15
CA PRO A 123 -2.15 -3.68 1.97
C PRO A 123 -1.52 -2.36 1.48
N SER A 124 -0.28 -2.42 1.06
CA SER A 124 0.37 -1.40 0.24
C SER A 124 0.79 -2.00 -1.10
N GLY A 125 0.68 -1.20 -2.17
CA GLY A 125 1.07 -1.62 -3.51
C GLY A 125 2.56 -1.49 -3.76
N ASP A 126 3.15 -0.48 -3.15
CA ASP A 126 4.48 0.05 -3.39
C ASP A 126 5.24 0.29 -2.08
N GLU A 127 6.55 0.30 -2.18
CA GLU A 127 7.46 0.80 -1.15
C GLU A 127 8.32 1.89 -1.79
N ASP A 128 8.28 3.09 -1.21
CA ASP A 128 9.01 4.25 -1.70
C ASP A 128 10.34 4.41 -0.95
N LEU A 129 11.43 4.45 -1.67
CA LEU A 129 12.79 4.56 -1.16
C LEU A 129 13.46 5.80 -1.70
N LEU A 130 13.88 6.71 -0.83
CA LEU A 130 14.75 7.81 -1.22
C LEU A 130 16.21 7.41 -0.99
N ILE A 131 17.04 7.54 -2.00
CA ILE A 131 18.47 7.26 -1.95
C ILE A 131 19.27 8.49 -2.41
N GLN A 132 20.58 8.50 -2.14
CA GLN A 132 21.46 9.49 -2.73
C GLN A 132 21.67 9.17 -4.22
N ALA A 133 21.71 10.18 -5.08
CA ALA A 133 21.88 10.00 -6.53
C ALA A 133 23.15 9.20 -6.90
N LYS A 134 24.22 9.33 -6.10
CA LYS A 134 25.47 8.55 -6.29
C LYS A 134 25.29 7.05 -6.10
N ASP A 135 24.27 6.61 -5.33
CA ASP A 135 24.04 5.21 -5.01
C ASP A 135 23.10 4.53 -6.02
N PHE A 136 22.48 5.30 -6.93
CA PHE A 136 21.52 4.80 -7.88
C PHE A 136 22.03 3.61 -8.71
N ALA A 137 23.26 3.71 -9.24
CA ALA A 137 23.84 2.65 -10.06
C ALA A 137 24.01 1.33 -9.29
N ALA A 138 24.35 1.40 -8.00
CA ALA A 138 24.48 0.21 -7.15
C ALA A 138 23.14 -0.41 -6.84
N VAL A 139 22.10 0.41 -6.55
CA VAL A 139 20.73 -0.03 -6.32
C VAL A 139 20.13 -0.67 -7.57
N ASP A 140 20.27 -0.01 -8.71
CA ASP A 140 19.81 -0.53 -10.00
C ASP A 140 20.44 -1.90 -10.33
N ALA A 141 21.77 -2.01 -10.22
CA ALA A 141 22.46 -3.29 -10.44
C ALA A 141 22.00 -4.38 -9.45
N CYS A 142 21.75 -4.03 -8.21
CA CYS A 142 21.21 -4.95 -7.19
C CYS A 142 19.85 -5.49 -7.61
N PHE A 143 18.90 -4.63 -7.93
CA PHE A 143 17.55 -5.04 -8.28
C PHE A 143 17.49 -5.84 -9.59
N MET A 144 18.24 -5.41 -10.60
CA MET A 144 18.35 -6.16 -11.87
C MET A 144 18.90 -7.58 -11.63
N ARG A 145 19.93 -7.73 -10.80
CA ARG A 145 20.49 -9.05 -10.41
C ARG A 145 19.47 -9.93 -9.69
N LYS A 146 18.60 -9.33 -8.89
CA LYS A 146 17.50 -10.03 -8.17
C LYS A 146 16.32 -10.39 -9.06
N GLY A 147 16.31 -9.97 -10.32
CA GLY A 147 15.28 -10.29 -11.30
C GLY A 147 14.13 -9.28 -11.34
N PHE A 148 14.30 -8.11 -10.72
CA PHE A 148 13.41 -7.00 -10.97
C PHE A 148 13.57 -6.49 -12.40
N VAL A 149 12.54 -5.89 -12.91
CA VAL A 149 12.55 -5.16 -14.18
C VAL A 149 12.16 -3.70 -13.91
N ARG A 150 12.76 -2.79 -14.67
CA ARG A 150 12.38 -1.37 -14.57
C ARG A 150 10.98 -1.19 -15.15
N ASP A 151 10.16 -0.41 -14.45
CA ASP A 151 8.85 -0.03 -14.97
C ASP A 151 9.04 0.97 -16.12
N LYS A 152 8.49 0.62 -17.28
CA LYS A 152 8.61 1.43 -18.49
C LYS A 152 7.76 2.70 -18.46
N GLU A 153 6.70 2.74 -17.62
CA GLU A 153 5.85 3.93 -17.49
C GLU A 153 6.51 5.03 -16.64
N ALA A 154 7.40 4.64 -15.71
CA ALA A 154 8.32 5.54 -15.01
C ALA A 154 9.63 5.75 -15.78
N ALA A 155 9.66 5.33 -17.04
CA ALA A 155 10.87 5.36 -17.85
C ALA A 155 11.28 6.81 -18.15
N MET A 156 12.57 7.03 -18.00
CA MET A 156 13.33 8.19 -18.42
C MET A 156 12.73 8.87 -19.66
N PRO A 157 12.65 10.20 -19.70
CA PRO A 157 12.37 10.92 -20.94
C PRO A 157 13.29 10.40 -22.05
N ASP A 158 12.68 10.02 -23.17
CA ASP A 158 13.40 9.51 -24.33
C ASP A 158 14.58 10.47 -24.66
N GLY A 159 15.81 9.97 -24.57
CA GLY A 159 17.00 10.79 -24.77
C GLY A 159 17.93 10.98 -23.57
N THR A 160 17.69 10.33 -22.43
CA THR A 160 18.68 10.32 -21.35
C THR A 160 19.92 9.55 -21.81
N LYS A 161 20.96 10.32 -22.15
CA LYS A 161 22.29 9.81 -22.43
C LYS A 161 22.88 9.17 -21.18
N ASP A 162 23.75 8.18 -21.38
CA ASP A 162 24.51 7.54 -20.31
C ASP A 162 25.01 8.56 -19.28
N GLY A 163 24.69 8.31 -18.01
CA GLY A 163 25.15 9.11 -16.88
C GLY A 163 24.13 10.05 -16.24
N ILE A 164 22.90 10.16 -16.74
CA ILE A 164 21.84 10.92 -16.04
C ILE A 164 21.13 9.99 -15.06
N VAL A 165 21.19 10.34 -13.77
CA VAL A 165 20.45 9.66 -12.72
C VAL A 165 18.98 10.12 -12.75
N PRO A 166 18.00 9.21 -12.85
CA PRO A 166 16.60 9.59 -12.86
C PRO A 166 16.19 10.16 -11.48
N GLU A 167 15.21 11.07 -11.48
CA GLU A 167 14.63 11.57 -10.23
C GLU A 167 13.80 10.49 -9.53
N GLU A 168 13.18 9.60 -10.32
CA GLU A 168 12.35 8.48 -9.87
C GLU A 168 12.49 7.30 -10.84
N MET A 169 12.48 6.07 -10.33
CA MET A 169 12.48 4.83 -11.11
C MET A 169 11.69 3.74 -10.41
N GLY A 170 10.68 3.22 -11.09
CA GLY A 170 9.92 2.05 -10.65
C GLY A 170 10.64 0.74 -10.95
N TYR A 171 10.56 -0.22 -10.03
CA TYR A 171 11.05 -1.58 -10.19
C TYR A 171 9.95 -2.57 -9.81
N ILE A 172 9.60 -3.47 -10.71
CA ILE A 172 8.65 -4.55 -10.45
C ILE A 172 9.34 -5.90 -10.51
N HIS A 173 9.05 -6.76 -9.55
CA HIS A 173 9.52 -8.16 -9.58
C HIS A 173 8.44 -9.04 -10.20
N PRO A 174 8.64 -9.62 -11.42
CA PRO A 174 7.58 -10.30 -12.18
C PRO A 174 6.96 -11.50 -11.48
N LYS A 175 7.72 -12.19 -10.61
CA LYS A 175 7.24 -13.40 -9.93
C LYS A 175 6.50 -13.10 -8.62
N THR A 176 6.93 -12.07 -7.88
CA THR A 176 6.37 -11.75 -6.55
C THR A 176 5.37 -10.61 -6.59
N GLY A 177 5.38 -9.81 -7.66
CA GLY A 177 4.61 -8.58 -7.77
C GLY A 177 5.07 -7.49 -6.78
N ALA A 178 6.27 -7.60 -6.20
CA ALA A 178 6.85 -6.52 -5.40
C ALA A 178 7.14 -5.34 -6.32
N PHE A 179 6.77 -4.15 -5.87
CA PHE A 179 6.96 -2.91 -6.58
C PHE A 179 7.64 -1.89 -5.67
N TYR A 180 8.77 -1.36 -6.13
CA TYR A 180 9.55 -0.34 -5.43
C TYR A 180 9.71 0.89 -6.30
N GLU A 181 9.49 2.06 -5.70
CA GLU A 181 9.79 3.35 -6.32
C GLU A 181 11.06 3.93 -5.69
N ILE A 182 12.09 4.05 -6.50
CA ILE A 182 13.38 4.59 -6.07
C ILE A 182 13.44 6.05 -6.47
N HIS A 183 13.43 6.92 -5.46
CA HIS A 183 13.56 8.36 -5.62
C HIS A 183 15.00 8.78 -5.34
N THR A 184 15.54 9.67 -6.16
CA THR A 184 16.83 10.35 -5.91
C THR A 184 16.62 11.80 -5.48
N ARG A 185 15.37 12.28 -5.52
CA ARG A 185 14.91 13.58 -5.06
C ARG A 185 13.51 13.48 -4.46
N LEU A 186 13.25 14.27 -3.41
CA LEU A 186 11.92 14.34 -2.79
C LEU A 186 10.90 15.10 -3.64
N PHE A 187 11.38 16.09 -4.40
CA PHE A 187 10.52 16.93 -5.23
C PHE A 187 11.11 17.03 -6.62
N SER A 188 10.26 16.92 -7.63
CA SER A 188 10.65 17.22 -8.99
C SER A 188 11.17 18.65 -9.12
N THR A 189 12.21 18.83 -9.93
CA THR A 189 12.73 20.16 -10.26
C THR A 189 11.66 21.10 -10.81
N CYS A 190 10.62 20.57 -11.43
CA CYS A 190 9.47 21.33 -11.92
C CYS A 190 8.64 21.98 -10.79
N LEU A 191 8.59 21.37 -9.59
CA LEU A 191 7.87 21.94 -8.43
C LEU A 191 8.69 23.01 -7.70
N LEU A 192 10.01 23.04 -7.86
CA LEU A 192 10.87 24.07 -7.30
C LEU A 192 10.77 25.41 -8.04
N TYR A 193 10.18 25.43 -9.24
CA TYR A 193 9.88 26.60 -10.06
C TYR A 193 8.42 27.06 -9.96
N THR A 194 7.74 26.80 -8.85
CA THR A 194 6.50 27.52 -8.61
C THR A 194 6.87 28.99 -8.49
N SER A 195 6.40 29.80 -9.43
CA SER A 195 6.51 31.27 -9.38
C SER A 195 6.18 31.74 -7.97
N PRO A 196 6.95 32.65 -7.38
CA PRO A 196 6.63 33.21 -6.08
C PRO A 196 5.16 33.62 -6.10
N SER A 197 4.42 33.22 -5.08
CA SER A 197 3.02 33.64 -4.93
C SER A 197 2.95 35.16 -5.08
N PRO A 198 1.92 35.72 -5.70
CA PRO A 198 1.72 37.18 -5.74
C PRO A 198 1.75 37.85 -4.35
N ARG A 199 1.71 37.04 -3.26
CA ARG A 199 1.89 37.49 -1.88
C ARG A 199 3.35 37.62 -1.45
N ASP A 200 4.29 37.00 -2.17
CA ASP A 200 5.73 37.03 -1.85
C ASP A 200 6.47 38.21 -2.55
N THR A 201 5.76 38.99 -3.32
CA THR A 201 6.31 40.15 -4.05
C THR A 201 5.97 41.48 -3.38
N ARG A 202 5.71 41.52 -2.07
CA ARG A 202 5.53 42.77 -1.30
C ARG A 202 6.68 43.00 -0.36
#